data_4b4b1a6ae449d9e2dc26cb47c5d790d2
#
_entry.id   4b4b1a6ae449d9e2dc26cb47c5d790d2
#
_cell.length_a   1.000
_cell.length_b   1.000
_cell.length_c   1.000
_cell.angle_alpha   90.00
_cell.angle_beta   90.00
_cell.angle_gamma   90.00
#
_symmetry.space_group_name_H-M   'P 1'
#
loop_
_entity.id
_entity.type
_entity.pdbx_description
1 polymer ?
#
loop_
_entity_poly.entity_id
_entity_poly.type
_entity_poly.pdbx_seq_one_letter_code
_entity_poly.pdbx_strand_id
1 'polypeptide(L)'
;MATESPAGELGVAAPAFSLPATDGKTYTLDDVRGPKGLVVIFMCNHCPYVKAVLPRIVSDSRELAALGIGTVGINSNDGVAYPEDSFERMVELASQLQLPFPYLYDETQQIARAYDAVCTPEFYGFDASLVLRYRGRLDASRKEPVAGARRELFEAMQQIAQTGVGPDTQNPAFGCSIKWKIE
;
A
#
# COMPACT_ATOMS: atom_id res chain seq x y z
N MET A 1 15.65 10.06 0.14
CA MET A 1 15.62 10.61 -1.23
C MET A 1 14.26 10.27 -1.82
N ALA A 2 13.65 11.17 -2.58
CA ALA A 2 12.39 10.87 -3.27
C ALA A 2 12.68 10.05 -4.54
N THR A 3 11.81 9.12 -4.86
CA THR A 3 11.92 8.27 -6.06
C THR A 3 10.55 8.00 -6.66
N GLU A 4 10.54 7.60 -7.91
CA GLU A 4 9.35 7.24 -8.66
C GLU A 4 9.35 5.73 -8.89
N SER A 5 8.18 5.10 -8.79
CA SER A 5 8.07 3.68 -9.07
C SER A 5 8.23 3.40 -10.56
N PRO A 6 8.85 2.27 -10.95
CA PRO A 6 8.86 1.85 -12.34
C PRO A 6 7.44 1.52 -12.82
N ALA A 7 7.25 1.51 -14.14
CA ALA A 7 6.07 0.92 -14.72
C ALA A 7 6.00 -0.56 -14.33
N GLY A 8 4.89 -0.99 -13.75
CA GLY A 8 4.74 -2.37 -13.29
C GLY A 8 4.47 -3.32 -14.46
N GLU A 9 4.92 -4.55 -14.31
CA GLU A 9 4.49 -5.64 -15.18
C GLU A 9 3.12 -6.13 -14.70
N LEU A 10 2.05 -5.67 -15.38
CA LEU A 10 0.70 -6.08 -15.07
C LEU A 10 0.45 -7.53 -15.49
N GLY A 11 -0.53 -8.18 -14.88
CA GLY A 11 -0.92 -9.55 -15.19
C GLY A 11 -0.14 -10.61 -14.41
N VAL A 12 0.73 -10.21 -13.48
CA VAL A 12 1.46 -11.15 -12.60
C VAL A 12 0.66 -11.44 -11.33
N ALA A 13 0.87 -12.64 -10.76
CA ALA A 13 0.24 -13.02 -9.50
C ALA A 13 0.85 -12.26 -8.31
N ALA A 14 0.03 -11.94 -7.31
CA ALA A 14 0.50 -11.34 -6.07
C ALA A 14 1.49 -12.28 -5.36
N PRO A 15 2.70 -11.80 -5.00
CA PRO A 15 3.60 -12.56 -4.15
C PRO A 15 2.96 -12.83 -2.78
N ALA A 16 3.04 -14.08 -2.33
CA ALA A 16 2.51 -14.48 -1.03
C ALA A 16 3.33 -13.89 0.12
N PHE A 17 2.67 -13.62 1.23
CA PHE A 17 3.32 -13.20 2.47
C PHE A 17 2.64 -13.80 3.69
N SER A 18 3.36 -13.79 4.81
CA SER A 18 2.86 -14.06 6.15
C SER A 18 3.63 -13.15 7.10
N LEU A 19 3.00 -12.07 7.57
CA LEU A 19 3.68 -11.00 8.30
C LEU A 19 2.93 -10.65 9.59
N PRO A 20 3.68 -10.26 10.65
CA PRO A 20 3.08 -9.76 11.88
C PRO A 20 2.44 -8.38 11.66
N ALA A 21 1.31 -8.16 12.32
CA ALA A 21 0.55 -6.92 12.29
C ALA A 21 0.56 -6.18 13.63
N THR A 22 0.21 -4.91 13.58
CA THR A 22 0.14 -4.03 14.76
C THR A 22 -0.93 -4.44 15.78
N ASP A 23 -1.88 -5.28 15.41
CA ASP A 23 -2.90 -5.83 16.31
C ASP A 23 -2.47 -7.13 17.04
N GLY A 24 -1.22 -7.55 16.86
CA GLY A 24 -0.66 -8.77 17.46
C GLY A 24 -0.96 -10.05 16.71
N LYS A 25 -1.66 -9.98 15.58
CA LYS A 25 -1.94 -11.14 14.72
C LYS A 25 -0.92 -11.23 13.59
N THR A 26 -0.88 -12.39 12.94
CA THR A 26 -0.15 -12.60 11.68
C THR A 26 -1.17 -12.72 10.55
N TYR A 27 -0.91 -12.04 9.44
CA TYR A 27 -1.79 -12.05 8.26
C TYR A 27 -1.07 -12.61 7.06
N THR A 28 -1.77 -13.46 6.32
CA THR A 28 -1.37 -13.93 5.00
C THR A 28 -2.08 -13.13 3.92
N LEU A 29 -1.66 -13.34 2.67
CA LEU A 29 -2.33 -12.75 1.51
C LEU A 29 -3.82 -13.10 1.46
N ASP A 30 -4.18 -14.35 1.77
CA ASP A 30 -5.58 -14.80 1.78
C ASP A 30 -6.39 -14.18 2.92
N ASP A 31 -5.79 -13.84 4.05
CA ASP A 31 -6.49 -13.21 5.17
C ASP A 31 -6.92 -11.77 4.87
N VAL A 32 -6.20 -11.06 4.02
CA VAL A 32 -6.42 -9.64 3.74
C VAL A 32 -7.19 -9.37 2.45
N ARG A 33 -7.28 -10.36 1.56
CA ARG A 33 -8.02 -10.20 0.30
C ARG A 33 -9.51 -10.04 0.51
N GLY A 34 -10.13 -9.19 -0.30
CA GLY A 34 -11.58 -9.14 -0.42
C GLY A 34 -12.09 -10.07 -1.53
N PRO A 35 -13.40 -10.36 -1.59
CA PRO A 35 -13.98 -11.22 -2.62
C PRO A 35 -13.85 -10.65 -4.04
N LYS A 36 -13.64 -9.34 -4.16
CA LYS A 36 -13.52 -8.65 -5.46
C LYS A 36 -12.14 -8.07 -5.75
N GLY A 37 -11.20 -8.19 -4.84
CA GLY A 37 -9.85 -7.72 -5.04
C GLY A 37 -9.13 -7.30 -3.76
N LEU A 38 -7.92 -6.75 -3.94
CA LEU A 38 -7.04 -6.35 -2.87
C LEU A 38 -6.20 -5.15 -3.28
N VAL A 39 -6.02 -4.22 -2.36
CA VAL A 39 -5.00 -3.15 -2.43
C VAL A 39 -3.89 -3.46 -1.44
N VAL A 40 -2.65 -3.55 -1.93
CA VAL A 40 -1.44 -3.61 -1.10
C VAL A 40 -0.75 -2.26 -1.17
N ILE A 41 -0.43 -1.70 0.01
CA ILE A 41 0.19 -0.39 0.13
C ILE A 41 1.52 -0.54 0.86
N PHE A 42 2.64 -0.27 0.17
CA PHE A 42 3.90 -0.07 0.88
C PHE A 42 3.92 1.34 1.45
N MET A 43 3.97 1.45 2.76
CA MET A 43 3.89 2.71 3.49
C MET A 43 4.77 2.65 4.75
N CYS A 44 5.03 3.80 5.33
CA CYS A 44 5.78 3.89 6.58
C CYS A 44 5.23 5.02 7.46
N ASN A 45 5.78 5.21 8.65
CA ASN A 45 5.22 6.12 9.64
C ASN A 45 5.65 7.57 9.44
N HIS A 46 6.89 7.81 8.99
CA HIS A 46 7.48 9.16 9.00
C HIS A 46 7.52 9.85 7.63
N CYS A 47 7.23 9.13 6.55
CA CYS A 47 7.32 9.69 5.19
C CYS A 47 6.30 10.83 4.97
N PRO A 48 6.74 12.04 4.57
CA PRO A 48 5.83 13.15 4.31
C PRO A 48 4.85 12.88 3.16
N TYR A 49 5.23 12.06 2.19
CA TYR A 49 4.35 11.65 1.09
C TYR A 49 3.23 10.72 1.56
N VAL A 50 3.49 9.88 2.56
CA VAL A 50 2.48 9.05 3.21
C VAL A 50 1.56 9.93 4.06
N LYS A 51 2.14 10.78 4.92
CA LYS A 51 1.37 11.65 5.83
C LYS A 51 0.39 12.55 5.08
N ALA A 52 0.79 13.08 3.93
CA ALA A 52 -0.04 13.96 3.11
C ALA A 52 -1.34 13.28 2.63
N VAL A 53 -1.31 11.98 2.36
CA VAL A 53 -2.44 11.25 1.77
C VAL A 53 -3.08 10.23 2.72
N LEU A 54 -2.54 10.02 3.90
CA LEU A 54 -3.00 9.00 4.84
C LEU A 54 -4.49 9.13 5.21
N PRO A 55 -5.06 10.32 5.46
CA PRO A 55 -6.50 10.47 5.66
C PRO A 55 -7.34 9.99 4.47
N ARG A 56 -6.85 10.20 3.24
CA ARG A 56 -7.50 9.72 2.01
C ARG A 56 -7.37 8.21 1.85
N ILE A 57 -6.20 7.63 2.18
CA ILE A 57 -6.01 6.18 2.21
C ILE A 57 -7.04 5.54 3.15
N VAL A 58 -7.21 6.09 4.34
CA VAL A 58 -8.19 5.59 5.34
C VAL A 58 -9.61 5.69 4.81
N SER A 59 -10.00 6.83 4.25
CA SER A 59 -11.33 7.04 3.67
C SER A 59 -11.59 6.10 2.49
N ASP A 60 -10.66 6.03 1.55
CA ASP A 60 -10.79 5.18 0.37
C ASP A 60 -10.86 3.70 0.73
N SER A 61 -10.05 3.25 1.70
CA SER A 61 -10.06 1.85 2.13
C SER A 61 -11.39 1.42 2.76
N ARG A 62 -12.06 2.31 3.49
CA ARG A 62 -13.42 2.04 4.03
C ARG A 62 -14.45 1.90 2.91
N GLU A 63 -14.41 2.78 1.93
CA GLU A 63 -15.31 2.70 0.78
C GLU A 63 -15.01 1.47 -0.10
N LEU A 64 -13.73 1.13 -0.31
CA LEU A 64 -13.32 -0.07 -1.04
C LEU A 64 -13.78 -1.34 -0.33
N ALA A 65 -13.71 -1.40 1.00
CA ALA A 65 -14.21 -2.53 1.77
C ALA A 65 -15.71 -2.76 1.54
N ALA A 66 -16.50 -1.70 1.45
CA ALA A 66 -17.93 -1.77 1.12
C ALA A 66 -18.17 -2.32 -0.31
N LEU A 67 -17.19 -2.20 -1.20
CA LEU A 67 -17.23 -2.76 -2.55
C LEU A 67 -16.65 -4.19 -2.65
N GLY A 68 -16.26 -4.78 -1.53
CA GLY A 68 -15.68 -6.12 -1.48
C GLY A 68 -14.19 -6.19 -1.80
N ILE A 69 -13.47 -5.07 -1.68
CA ILE A 69 -12.03 -4.97 -1.93
C ILE A 69 -11.31 -4.81 -0.59
N GLY A 70 -10.39 -5.72 -0.31
CA GLY A 70 -9.53 -5.66 0.89
C GLY A 70 -8.42 -4.62 0.73
N THR A 71 -7.85 -4.20 1.87
CA THR A 71 -6.67 -3.32 1.92
C THR A 71 -5.70 -3.82 2.97
N VAL A 72 -4.42 -3.72 2.71
CA VAL A 72 -3.33 -4.01 3.65
C VAL A 72 -2.21 -2.99 3.49
N GLY A 73 -1.68 -2.47 4.59
CA GLY A 73 -0.47 -1.66 4.61
C GLY A 73 0.74 -2.51 5.04
N ILE A 74 1.88 -2.30 4.41
CA ILE A 74 3.14 -3.01 4.72
C ILE A 74 4.24 -1.97 4.88
N ASN A 75 4.90 -2.00 6.04
CA ASN A 75 6.12 -1.24 6.29
C ASN A 75 7.33 -2.16 6.17
N SER A 76 8.23 -1.82 5.24
CA SER A 76 9.47 -2.54 4.99
C SER A 76 10.72 -1.70 5.29
N ASN A 77 10.57 -0.54 5.93
CA ASN A 77 11.72 0.28 6.30
C ASN A 77 12.52 -0.36 7.43
N ASP A 78 13.83 -0.14 7.42
CA ASP A 78 14.72 -0.53 8.51
C ASP A 78 14.38 0.28 9.78
N GLY A 79 13.60 -0.31 10.69
CA GLY A 79 13.17 0.33 11.93
C GLY A 79 14.28 0.47 12.98
N VAL A 80 15.45 -0.13 12.76
CA VAL A 80 16.64 0.05 13.61
C VAL A 80 17.39 1.33 13.22
N ALA A 81 17.69 1.48 11.94
CA ALA A 81 18.35 2.68 11.42
C ALA A 81 17.41 3.91 11.38
N TYR A 82 16.11 3.67 11.29
CA TYR A 82 15.06 4.70 11.26
C TYR A 82 14.01 4.41 12.34
N PRO A 83 14.26 4.77 13.62
CA PRO A 83 13.38 4.40 14.74
C PRO A 83 11.95 4.91 14.64
N GLU A 84 11.69 5.97 13.85
CA GLU A 84 10.34 6.47 13.55
C GLU A 84 9.49 5.44 12.81
N ASP A 85 10.14 4.50 12.13
CA ASP A 85 9.47 3.40 11.39
C ASP A 85 9.55 2.06 12.12
N SER A 86 9.91 2.06 13.42
CA SER A 86 9.90 0.86 14.25
C SER A 86 8.49 0.27 14.38
N PHE A 87 8.44 -1.02 14.75
CA PHE A 87 7.16 -1.72 14.97
C PHE A 87 6.32 -1.06 16.07
N GLU A 88 6.94 -0.59 17.13
CA GLU A 88 6.27 0.12 18.23
C GLU A 88 5.59 1.39 17.72
N ARG A 89 6.27 2.14 16.85
CA ARG A 89 5.71 3.35 16.23
C ARG A 89 4.59 3.02 15.25
N MET A 90 4.65 1.88 14.56
CA MET A 90 3.53 1.40 13.74
C MET A 90 2.30 1.12 14.60
N VAL A 91 2.46 0.48 15.76
CA VAL A 91 1.36 0.20 16.70
C VAL A 91 0.72 1.50 17.17
N GLU A 92 1.52 2.49 17.55
CA GLU A 92 1.03 3.81 17.96
C GLU A 92 0.24 4.49 16.85
N LEU A 93 0.79 4.53 15.63
CA LEU A 93 0.13 5.15 14.48
C LEU A 93 -1.19 4.47 14.14
N ALA A 94 -1.21 3.14 14.08
CA ALA A 94 -2.40 2.37 13.77
C ALA A 94 -3.52 2.62 14.78
N SER A 95 -3.17 2.71 16.07
CA SER A 95 -4.11 3.01 17.15
C SER A 95 -4.64 4.44 17.06
N GLN A 96 -3.75 5.43 16.90
CA GLN A 96 -4.12 6.85 16.84
C GLN A 96 -5.07 7.16 15.67
N LEU A 97 -4.82 6.54 14.52
CA LEU A 97 -5.60 6.76 13.31
C LEU A 97 -6.76 5.79 13.15
N GLN A 98 -6.88 4.80 14.03
CA GLN A 98 -7.88 3.74 13.90
C GLN A 98 -7.90 3.16 12.48
N LEU A 99 -6.71 2.71 12.01
CA LEU A 99 -6.56 2.20 10.65
C LEU A 99 -7.60 1.09 10.38
N PRO A 100 -8.40 1.21 9.31
CA PRO A 100 -9.45 0.24 9.00
C PRO A 100 -8.93 -1.00 8.26
N PHE A 101 -7.62 -1.16 8.18
CA PHE A 101 -6.95 -2.28 7.52
C PHE A 101 -5.74 -2.74 8.34
N PRO A 102 -5.30 -4.00 8.21
CA PRO A 102 -4.09 -4.49 8.86
C PRO A 102 -2.85 -3.72 8.42
N TYR A 103 -1.97 -3.39 9.38
CA TYR A 103 -0.68 -2.75 9.13
C TYR A 103 0.43 -3.71 9.53
N LEU A 104 1.14 -4.24 8.54
CA LEU A 104 2.08 -5.36 8.66
C LEU A 104 3.53 -4.87 8.64
N TYR A 105 4.40 -5.61 9.33
CA TYR A 105 5.83 -5.30 9.36
C TYR A 105 6.64 -6.37 8.61
N ASP A 106 7.25 -5.96 7.50
CA ASP A 106 8.18 -6.75 6.70
C ASP A 106 9.62 -6.48 7.15
N GLU A 107 9.97 -6.99 8.34
CA GLU A 107 11.27 -6.74 8.97
C GLU A 107 12.44 -7.22 8.11
N THR A 108 12.28 -8.33 7.40
CA THR A 108 13.31 -8.90 6.52
C THR A 108 13.44 -8.20 5.18
N GLN A 109 12.47 -7.37 4.83
CA GLN A 109 12.36 -6.66 3.55
C GLN A 109 12.20 -7.57 2.32
N GLN A 110 11.96 -8.85 2.55
CA GLN A 110 11.78 -9.83 1.47
C GLN A 110 10.49 -9.59 0.69
N ILE A 111 9.44 -9.14 1.36
CA ILE A 111 8.16 -8.89 0.70
C ILE A 111 8.25 -7.65 -0.19
N ALA A 112 8.86 -6.56 0.28
CA ALA A 112 9.09 -5.39 -0.58
C ALA A 112 9.91 -5.75 -1.82
N ARG A 113 10.94 -6.60 -1.67
CA ARG A 113 11.74 -7.09 -2.81
C ARG A 113 10.91 -7.96 -3.75
N ALA A 114 10.05 -8.85 -3.22
CA ALA A 114 9.20 -9.72 -4.04
C ALA A 114 8.14 -8.92 -4.85
N TYR A 115 7.69 -7.79 -4.30
CA TYR A 115 6.77 -6.87 -4.99
C TYR A 115 7.50 -5.87 -5.89
N ASP A 116 8.84 -5.87 -5.89
CA ASP A 116 9.66 -4.85 -6.57
C ASP A 116 9.30 -3.41 -6.12
N ALA A 117 8.96 -3.26 -4.85
CA ALA A 117 8.59 -1.98 -4.26
C ALA A 117 9.82 -1.10 -4.05
N VAL A 118 9.71 0.19 -4.37
CA VAL A 118 10.84 1.12 -4.33
C VAL A 118 10.60 2.35 -3.46
N CYS A 119 9.34 2.73 -3.24
CA CYS A 119 9.01 3.95 -2.51
C CYS A 119 7.79 3.78 -1.60
N THR A 120 7.56 4.79 -0.77
CA THR A 120 6.37 4.92 0.06
C THR A 120 5.73 6.30 -0.14
N PRO A 121 4.40 6.38 -0.35
CA PRO A 121 3.49 5.26 -0.55
C PRO A 121 3.57 4.70 -1.98
N GLU A 122 3.47 3.40 -2.12
CA GLU A 122 3.34 2.72 -3.42
C GLU A 122 2.16 1.77 -3.38
N PHE A 123 1.31 1.80 -4.40
CA PHE A 123 0.03 1.10 -4.41
C PHE A 123 -0.02 0.03 -5.49
N TYR A 124 -0.49 -1.15 -5.09
CA TYR A 124 -0.70 -2.31 -5.95
C TYR A 124 -2.17 -2.73 -5.87
N GLY A 125 -2.85 -2.77 -6.99
CA GLY A 125 -4.24 -3.21 -7.10
C GLY A 125 -4.37 -4.55 -7.79
N PHE A 126 -4.96 -5.51 -7.09
CA PHE A 126 -5.17 -6.88 -7.57
C PHE A 126 -6.66 -7.15 -7.78
N ASP A 127 -6.97 -7.94 -8.80
CA ASP A 127 -8.33 -8.43 -9.05
C ASP A 127 -8.72 -9.57 -8.08
N ALA A 128 -9.92 -10.11 -8.24
CA ALA A 128 -10.45 -11.19 -7.40
C ALA A 128 -9.60 -12.48 -7.44
N SER A 129 -8.82 -12.67 -8.49
CA SER A 129 -7.89 -13.80 -8.65
C SER A 129 -6.47 -13.48 -8.16
N LEU A 130 -6.27 -12.32 -7.51
CA LEU A 130 -4.97 -11.81 -7.07
C LEU A 130 -3.96 -11.62 -8.20
N VAL A 131 -4.43 -11.19 -9.35
CA VAL A 131 -3.60 -10.79 -10.49
C VAL A 131 -3.47 -9.27 -10.49
N LEU A 132 -2.24 -8.77 -10.66
CA LEU A 132 -1.93 -7.34 -10.65
C LEU A 132 -2.58 -6.63 -11.84
N ARG A 133 -3.43 -5.65 -11.56
CA ARG A 133 -4.15 -4.85 -12.55
C ARG A 133 -3.86 -3.34 -12.44
N TYR A 134 -3.29 -2.91 -11.32
CA TYR A 134 -2.92 -1.52 -11.08
C TYR A 134 -1.62 -1.44 -10.29
N ARG A 135 -0.70 -0.59 -10.72
CA ARG A 135 0.48 -0.18 -9.96
C ARG A 135 0.69 1.31 -10.16
N GLY A 136 0.72 2.06 -9.06
CA GLY A 136 0.89 3.49 -9.18
C GLY A 136 0.61 4.26 -7.90
N ARG A 137 0.11 5.48 -8.07
CA ARG A 137 -0.16 6.44 -6.99
C ARG A 137 -1.63 6.42 -6.54
N LEU A 138 -1.89 7.02 -5.37
CA LEU A 138 -3.26 7.25 -4.89
C LEU A 138 -3.98 8.29 -5.73
N ASP A 139 -3.33 9.45 -5.86
CA ASP A 139 -3.78 10.62 -6.62
C ASP A 139 -2.58 11.52 -6.97
N ALA A 140 -2.82 12.72 -7.45
CA ALA A 140 -1.78 13.68 -7.85
C ALA A 140 -1.03 14.33 -6.67
N SER A 141 -1.42 14.06 -5.42
CA SER A 141 -0.77 14.62 -4.23
C SER A 141 0.67 14.11 -4.09
N ARG A 142 1.51 14.95 -3.48
CA ARG A 142 2.89 14.61 -3.14
C ARG A 142 3.13 14.86 -1.64
N LYS A 143 4.00 15.79 -1.25
CA LYS A 143 4.21 16.16 0.16
C LYS A 143 3.04 16.94 0.74
N GLU A 144 2.21 17.50 -0.13
CA GLU A 144 0.99 18.21 0.25
C GLU A 144 -0.20 17.62 -0.52
N PRO A 145 -1.37 17.53 0.11
CA PRO A 145 -2.56 17.04 -0.57
C PRO A 145 -3.05 18.04 -1.61
N VAL A 146 -3.37 17.56 -2.81
CA VAL A 146 -4.00 18.37 -3.86
C VAL A 146 -5.51 18.37 -3.62
N ALA A 147 -6.09 19.54 -3.42
CA ALA A 147 -7.54 19.69 -3.24
C ALA A 147 -8.28 19.26 -4.51
N GLY A 148 -9.33 18.44 -4.34
CA GLY A 148 -10.14 17.95 -5.46
C GLY A 148 -9.41 17.01 -6.41
N ALA A 149 -8.26 16.44 -6.03
CA ALA A 149 -7.55 15.49 -6.86
C ALA A 149 -8.45 14.30 -7.25
N ARG A 150 -8.30 13.86 -8.50
CA ARG A 150 -8.95 12.63 -8.98
C ARG A 150 -8.52 11.45 -8.14
N ARG A 151 -9.45 10.62 -7.72
CA ARG A 151 -9.22 9.42 -6.92
C ARG A 151 -8.74 8.26 -7.81
N GLU A 152 -7.52 8.35 -8.32
CA GLU A 152 -7.00 7.44 -9.36
C GLU A 152 -7.02 5.97 -8.93
N LEU A 153 -6.49 5.66 -7.73
CA LEU A 153 -6.52 4.31 -7.20
C LEU A 153 -7.95 3.80 -6.97
N PHE A 154 -8.78 4.61 -6.34
CA PHE A 154 -10.16 4.23 -6.03
C PHE A 154 -10.96 3.91 -7.29
N GLU A 155 -10.91 4.78 -8.30
CA GLU A 155 -11.58 4.57 -9.59
C GLU A 155 -11.03 3.34 -10.31
N ALA A 156 -9.70 3.12 -10.28
CA ALA A 156 -9.08 1.94 -10.85
C ALA A 156 -9.59 0.66 -10.18
N MET A 157 -9.68 0.64 -8.86
CA MET A 157 -10.15 -0.53 -8.13
C MET A 157 -11.65 -0.79 -8.34
N GLN A 158 -12.48 0.25 -8.47
CA GLN A 158 -13.88 0.09 -8.88
C GLN A 158 -13.98 -0.57 -10.25
N GLN A 159 -13.22 -0.11 -11.22
CA GLN A 159 -13.18 -0.68 -12.57
C GLN A 159 -12.73 -2.14 -12.53
N ILE A 160 -11.66 -2.44 -11.80
CA ILE A 160 -11.12 -3.80 -11.65
C ILE A 160 -12.16 -4.73 -11.02
N ALA A 161 -12.84 -4.29 -9.96
CA ALA A 161 -13.89 -5.07 -9.31
C ALA A 161 -15.08 -5.37 -10.21
N GLN A 162 -15.40 -4.48 -11.14
CA GLN A 162 -16.52 -4.62 -12.08
C GLN A 162 -16.15 -5.40 -13.34
N THR A 163 -14.94 -5.25 -13.85
CA THR A 163 -14.53 -5.74 -15.18
C THR A 163 -13.36 -6.72 -15.17
N GLY A 164 -12.60 -6.80 -14.06
CA GLY A 164 -11.34 -7.55 -13.99
C GLY A 164 -10.17 -6.90 -14.73
N VAL A 165 -10.35 -5.69 -15.25
CA VAL A 165 -9.35 -4.97 -16.05
C VAL A 165 -9.11 -3.59 -15.44
N GLY A 166 -7.84 -3.22 -15.27
CA GLY A 166 -7.43 -1.89 -14.81
C GLY A 166 -7.51 -0.83 -15.92
N PRO A 167 -7.32 0.46 -15.56
CA PRO A 167 -7.29 1.54 -16.54
C PRO A 167 -6.03 1.45 -17.42
N ASP A 168 -6.16 1.91 -18.67
CA ASP A 168 -5.04 1.90 -19.63
C ASP A 168 -3.90 2.83 -19.21
N THR A 169 -4.25 3.97 -18.61
CA THR A 169 -3.28 4.95 -18.10
C THR A 169 -3.16 4.83 -16.59
N GLN A 170 -1.94 4.55 -16.12
CA GLN A 170 -1.61 4.47 -14.70
C GLN A 170 -0.40 5.35 -14.43
N ASN A 171 -0.55 6.27 -13.48
CA ASN A 171 0.53 7.17 -13.10
C ASN A 171 1.41 6.51 -12.03
N PRO A 172 2.74 6.58 -12.17
CA PRO A 172 3.65 5.97 -11.20
C PRO A 172 3.50 6.61 -9.81
N ALA A 173 3.75 5.80 -8.77
CA ALA A 173 3.87 6.30 -7.42
C ALA A 173 5.12 7.17 -7.30
N PHE A 174 5.07 8.15 -6.42
CA PHE A 174 6.17 9.04 -6.10
C PHE A 174 6.25 9.23 -4.59
N GLY A 175 7.41 8.98 -4.01
CA GLY A 175 7.56 9.08 -2.56
C GLY A 175 8.99 8.92 -2.08
N CYS A 176 9.14 8.73 -0.77
CA CYS A 176 10.43 8.42 -0.17
C CYS A 176 10.88 7.02 -0.56
N SER A 177 12.16 6.87 -0.92
CA SER A 177 12.73 5.53 -1.13
C SER A 177 12.57 4.66 0.12
N ILE A 178 12.32 3.37 -0.06
CA ILE A 178 12.37 2.39 1.02
C ILE A 178 13.75 2.44 1.67
N LYS A 179 13.79 2.36 3.01
CA LYS A 179 15.02 2.40 3.80
C LYS A 179 15.53 0.96 3.94
N TRP A 180 16.36 0.54 2.99
CA TRP A 180 16.93 -0.79 2.98
C TRP A 180 17.98 -0.96 4.09
N LYS A 181 18.01 -2.15 4.69
CA LYS A 181 19.11 -2.54 5.58
C LYS A 181 20.42 -2.55 4.80
N ILE A 182 21.45 -2.03 5.42
CA ILE A 182 22.82 -2.11 4.89
C ILE A 182 23.33 -3.51 5.23
N GLU A 183 23.75 -4.24 4.22
CA GLU A 183 24.41 -5.56 4.37
C GLU A 183 25.81 -5.40 4.97
#